data_a168e47963b552315b281d3e3ded53a9
#
_entry.id   a168e47963b552315b281d3e3ded53a9
#
_cell.length_a   1.000
_cell.length_b   1.000
_cell.length_c   1.000
_cell.angle_alpha   90.00
_cell.angle_beta   90.00
_cell.angle_gamma   90.00
#
_symmetry.space_group_name_H-M   'P 1'
#
loop_
_entity.id
_entity.type
_entity.pdbx_description
1 polymer ?
#
loop_
_entity_poly.entity_id
_entity_poly.type
_entity_poly.pdbx_seq_one_letter_code
_entity_poly.pdbx_strand_id
1 'polypeptide(L)' 'MNRNDPPTEHILACLSSSPSNAKIVRTAATMAKAFGGTFTALYVRTPDSDQMGKEDCRRLQQHIRMAEQAGADISTIY' A
#
# COMPACT_ATOMS: atom_id res chain seq x y z
N MET A 1 -0.12 27.15 -3.67
CA MET A 1 -1.08 26.37 -2.90
C MET A 1 -1.95 27.27 -2.07
N ASN A 2 -3.25 27.10 -2.11
CA ASN A 2 -4.20 27.90 -1.36
C ASN A 2 -4.25 27.41 0.08
N ARG A 3 -4.04 28.32 1.05
CA ARG A 3 -3.99 27.95 2.46
C ARG A 3 -5.36 27.54 3.02
N ASN A 4 -6.44 27.89 2.34
CA ASN A 4 -7.79 27.55 2.79
C ASN A 4 -8.24 26.18 2.29
N ASP A 5 -7.44 25.53 1.44
CA ASP A 5 -7.78 24.21 0.97
C ASP A 5 -7.53 23.18 2.08
N PRO A 6 -8.41 22.19 2.23
CA PRO A 6 -8.14 21.09 3.15
C PRO A 6 -6.88 20.34 2.71
N PRO A 7 -6.20 19.64 3.63
CA PRO A 7 -5.05 18.83 3.25
C PRO A 7 -5.45 17.83 2.15
N THR A 8 -4.73 17.86 1.04
CA THR A 8 -4.98 16.96 -0.09
C THR A 8 -3.86 15.96 -0.25
N GLU A 9 -3.11 15.72 0.83
CA GLU A 9 -2.02 14.77 0.78
C GLU A 9 -2.56 13.37 0.47
N HIS A 10 -1.95 12.74 -0.51
CA HIS A 10 -2.32 11.40 -0.92
C HIS A 10 -1.07 10.54 -0.90
N ILE A 11 -1.10 9.51 -0.07
CA ILE A 11 0.03 8.59 0.07
C ILE A 11 -0.27 7.34 -0.74
N LEU A 12 0.65 7.01 -1.62
CA LEU A 12 0.55 5.82 -2.47
C LEU A 12 1.67 4.87 -2.11
N ALA A 13 1.33 3.65 -1.76
CA ALA A 13 2.31 2.61 -1.49
C ALA A 13 2.10 1.44 -2.44
N CYS A 14 3.18 0.96 -3.03
CA CYS A 14 3.11 -0.22 -3.89
C CYS A 14 3.25 -1.48 -3.05
N LEU A 15 2.35 -2.44 -3.29
CA LEU A 15 2.38 -3.73 -2.60
C LEU A 15 3.22 -4.72 -3.40
N SER A 16 3.99 -5.52 -2.69
CA SER A 16 4.79 -6.58 -3.29
C SER A 16 4.96 -7.71 -2.29
N SER A 17 5.55 -8.80 -2.76
CA SER A 17 5.90 -9.94 -1.89
C SER A 17 7.26 -9.78 -1.23
N SER A 18 7.99 -8.70 -1.51
CA SER A 18 9.30 -8.47 -0.93
C SER A 18 9.22 -8.33 0.58
N PRO A 19 10.15 -8.96 1.33
CA PRO A 19 10.17 -8.80 2.80
C PRO A 19 10.24 -7.35 3.25
N SER A 20 10.90 -6.49 2.51
CA SER A 20 11.01 -5.07 2.86
C SER A 20 9.72 -4.30 2.65
N ASN A 21 8.75 -4.86 1.95
CA ASN A 21 7.50 -4.18 1.66
C ASN A 21 6.69 -3.88 2.94
N ALA A 22 6.81 -4.73 3.96
CA ALA A 22 6.14 -4.49 5.24
C ALA A 22 6.53 -3.13 5.82
N LYS A 23 7.80 -2.79 5.75
CA LYS A 23 8.29 -1.51 6.25
C LYS A 23 7.73 -0.35 5.42
N ILE A 24 7.66 -0.52 4.10
CA ILE A 24 7.09 0.48 3.21
C ILE A 24 5.63 0.75 3.56
N VAL A 25 4.84 -0.31 3.76
CA VAL A 25 3.43 -0.17 4.12
C VAL A 25 3.28 0.56 5.45
N ARG A 26 4.06 0.18 6.46
CA ARG A 26 4.00 0.82 7.78
C ARG A 26 4.40 2.30 7.71
N THR A 27 5.44 2.61 6.95
CA THR A 27 5.89 3.99 6.79
C THR A 27 4.82 4.82 6.10
N ALA A 28 4.23 4.29 5.03
CA ALA A 28 3.17 4.99 4.31
C ALA A 28 1.95 5.23 5.21
N ALA A 29 1.58 4.22 6.00
CA ALA A 29 0.45 4.35 6.94
C ALA A 29 0.73 5.43 7.97
N THR A 30 1.92 5.48 8.51
CA THR A 30 2.32 6.50 9.48
C THR A 30 2.27 7.89 8.88
N MET A 31 2.76 8.04 7.66
CA MET A 31 2.74 9.33 6.97
C MET A 31 1.31 9.78 6.69
N ALA A 32 0.47 8.88 6.21
CA ALA A 32 -0.92 9.20 5.92
C ALA A 32 -1.64 9.69 7.18
N LYS A 33 -1.41 9.02 8.29
CA LYS A 33 -1.99 9.40 9.57
C LYS A 33 -1.46 10.75 10.04
N ALA A 34 -0.15 10.96 9.91
CA ALA A 34 0.48 12.20 10.36
C ALA A 34 -0.01 13.42 9.56
N PHE A 35 -0.23 13.25 8.27
CA PHE A 35 -0.68 14.34 7.41
C PHE A 35 -2.20 14.46 7.33
N GLY A 36 -2.93 13.52 7.91
CA GLY A 36 -4.39 13.49 7.79
C GLY A 36 -4.87 13.27 6.36
N GLY A 37 -4.05 12.65 5.54
CA GLY A 37 -4.35 12.43 4.14
C GLY A 37 -4.98 11.08 3.86
N THR A 38 -5.15 10.77 2.60
CA THR A 38 -5.66 9.49 2.15
C THR A 38 -4.51 8.54 1.85
N PHE A 39 -4.78 7.24 1.94
CA PHE A 39 -3.77 6.20 1.74
C PHE A 39 -4.32 5.16 0.78
N THR A 40 -3.59 4.92 -0.31
CA THR A 40 -3.93 3.88 -1.27
C THR A 40 -2.75 2.91 -1.38
N ALA A 41 -3.04 1.63 -1.29
CA ALA A 41 -2.06 0.58 -1.53
C ALA A 41 -2.34 -0.03 -2.89
N LEU A 42 -1.33 0.02 -3.76
CA LEU A 42 -1.47 -0.37 -5.15
C LEU A 42 -0.75 -1.68 -5.41
N TYR A 43 -1.46 -2.65 -5.94
CA TYR A 43 -0.87 -3.90 -6.38
C TYR A 43 -0.94 -4.00 -7.90
N VAL A 44 0.24 -4.08 -8.54
CA VAL A 44 0.31 -4.25 -9.99
C VAL A 44 0.46 -5.73 -10.28
N ARG A 45 -0.55 -6.31 -10.89
CA ARG A 45 -0.55 -7.72 -11.24
C ARG A 45 0.04 -7.90 -12.64
N THR A 46 1.09 -8.70 -12.73
CA THR A 46 1.77 -9.00 -13.98
C THR A 46 1.60 -10.49 -14.30
N PRO A 47 1.88 -10.92 -15.55
CA PRO A 47 1.85 -12.35 -15.85
C PRO A 47 2.76 -13.19 -14.95
N ASP A 48 3.87 -12.61 -14.49
CA ASP A 48 4.79 -13.30 -13.60
C ASP A 48 4.22 -13.50 -12.20
N SER A 49 3.22 -12.71 -11.81
CA SER A 49 2.59 -12.83 -10.51
C SER A 49 1.94 -14.19 -10.31
N ASP A 50 1.44 -14.80 -11.37
CA ASP A 50 0.76 -16.08 -11.29
C ASP A 50 1.73 -17.24 -11.05
N GLN A 51 3.03 -16.98 -11.21
CA GLN A 51 4.08 -17.98 -10.98
C GLN A 51 4.74 -17.81 -9.61
N MET A 52 4.17 -16.95 -8.79
CA MET A 52 4.69 -16.66 -7.46
C MET A 52 4.60 -17.90 -6.56
N GLY A 53 5.66 -18.16 -5.80
CA GLY A 53 5.68 -19.27 -4.86
C GLY A 53 4.72 -19.06 -3.69
N LYS A 54 4.47 -20.13 -2.95
CA LYS A 54 3.51 -20.09 -1.82
C LYS A 54 3.91 -19.09 -0.75
N GLU A 55 5.19 -19.01 -0.45
CA GLU A 55 5.66 -18.08 0.58
C GLU A 55 5.51 -16.63 0.14
N ASP A 56 5.79 -16.37 -1.13
CA ASP A 56 5.63 -15.03 -1.68
C ASP A 56 4.16 -14.62 -1.70
N CYS A 57 3.28 -15.54 -2.09
CA CYS A 57 1.85 -15.28 -2.05
C CYS A 57 1.37 -14.99 -0.65
N ARG A 58 1.83 -15.76 0.34
CA ARG A 58 1.46 -15.55 1.73
C ARG A 58 1.94 -14.18 2.21
N ARG A 59 3.17 -13.82 1.88
CA ARG A 59 3.74 -12.54 2.28
C ARG A 59 2.98 -11.38 1.65
N LEU A 60 2.65 -11.50 0.37
CA LEU A 60 1.85 -10.49 -0.30
C LEU A 60 0.48 -10.33 0.37
N GLN A 61 -0.18 -11.44 0.73
CA GLN A 61 -1.46 -11.38 1.42
C GLN A 61 -1.33 -10.69 2.78
N GLN A 62 -0.24 -10.93 3.49
CA GLN A 62 0.02 -10.25 4.75
C GLN A 62 0.17 -8.74 4.55
N HIS A 63 0.87 -8.33 3.50
CA HIS A 63 1.05 -6.91 3.22
C HIS A 63 -0.26 -6.24 2.83
N ILE A 64 -1.11 -6.93 2.08
CA ILE A 64 -2.44 -6.43 1.74
C ILE A 64 -3.26 -6.21 3.02
N ARG A 65 -3.24 -7.19 3.94
CA ARG A 65 -3.96 -7.05 5.21
C ARG A 65 -3.43 -5.91 6.05
N MET A 66 -2.11 -5.74 6.09
CA MET A 66 -1.51 -4.63 6.83
C MET A 66 -2.01 -3.29 6.29
N ALA A 67 -2.05 -3.15 4.98
CA ALA A 67 -2.55 -1.93 4.35
C ALA A 67 -4.03 -1.70 4.65
N GLU A 68 -4.84 -2.75 4.56
CA GLU A 68 -6.27 -2.64 4.88
C GLU A 68 -6.50 -2.23 6.32
N GLN A 69 -5.77 -2.83 7.26
CA GLN A 69 -5.89 -2.51 8.68
C GLN A 69 -5.42 -1.09 8.97
N ALA A 70 -4.53 -0.56 8.16
CA ALA A 70 -4.08 0.82 8.28
C ALA A 70 -5.03 1.83 7.63
N GLY A 71 -6.13 1.35 7.04
CA GLY A 71 -7.13 2.22 6.44
C GLY A 71 -6.88 2.54 4.98
N ALA A 72 -5.99 1.79 4.31
CA ALA A 72 -5.72 2.03 2.91
C ALA A 72 -6.84 1.50 2.01
N ASP A 73 -7.07 2.20 0.92
CA ASP A 73 -7.85 1.65 -0.18
C ASP A 73 -6.93 0.76 -1.01
N ILE A 74 -7.37 -0.45 -1.27
CA ILE A 74 -6.58 -1.41 -2.04
C ILE A 74 -6.99 -1.33 -3.50
N SER A 75 -6.02 -1.10 -4.37
CA SER A 75 -6.25 -1.02 -5.81
C SER A 75 -5.37 -2.05 -6.52
N THR A 76 -5.95 -2.78 -7.46
CA THR A 76 -5.23 -3.76 -8.25
C THR A 76 -5.24 -3.34 -9.70
N ILE A 77 -4.07 -3.32 -10.32
CA ILE A 77 -3.90 -2.99 -11.73
C ILE A 77 -3.37 -4.23 -12.45
N TYR A 78 -3.94 -4.52 -13.60
CA TYR A 78 -3.54 -5.64 -14.45
C TYR A 78 -2.67 -5.19 -15.61
#